data_d2198ae868e98588059412164f8ef3a1
#
_entry.id   d2198ae868e98588059412164f8ef3a1
#
_cell.length_a   1.000
_cell.length_b   1.000
_cell.length_c   1.000
_cell.angle_alpha   90.00
_cell.angle_beta   90.00
_cell.angle_gamma   90.00
#
_symmetry.space_group_name_H-M   'P 1'
#
loop_
_entity.id
_entity.type
_entity.pdbx_description
1 polymer ?
#
loop_
_entity_poly.entity_id
_entity_poly.type
_entity_poly.pdbx_seq_one_letter_code
_entity_poly.pdbx_strand_id
1 'polypeptide(L)'
;DKAESRGLGDVYKRQDHYITFGYETDSSSIYNSFINRYTGELNFSSLDDFYAGNYNRVEVFAVSIDAGGPYSLVRDDPALPAARFDIDETIMYIQDEWQVSDTLSLVFGVRHYDFDIPQQTLLNTSYESKFGFRNNATVSYTITQPRFSFDMDVSDSLFGDSDKVVAASLTGGYGLFHGRLPKVFFSNGFGRSSVDSFYSRFGGGGPSSACAGPIPNLSSGAVTGVTDPRFFWYRSAASTCALKGASSNWYGYTHGTDPDFEGPSTWRGNLKLDMLTASGYDISLEYNRDTVRKDVDFKDYSYSETSVLADGRPVTRSNENTYITNTTFGGGYSFTTAVQKGFENGVEFYFGYTNMEQRDVAAMTSAQHSSSYGYQPRGYGEIVPAARSSFMNEHKFVLALSYTTQIIGDNDTTFSLLGIRKSGEPHSITFGGDSFNGSGRDGYDLAYIPTGVNDPNVVFASADVANEVMAFVNSKGCISAYAGTIIPRNTCDNPWQGRIDLRITQEIKLGDNGHKLVGYFDIQNLYNLLSNSRGWAQEVNYNVSRAIDIDGADSSGRYLISGVDTDDSYFYSTANGQSMWQINFGLAYRF
;
A
#
# COMPACT_ATOMS: atom_id res chain seq x y z
N ASP A 1 9.97 -30.34 -52.49
CA ASP A 1 9.55 -30.01 -51.13
C ASP A 1 10.15 -28.71 -50.59
N LYS A 2 11.38 -28.36 -50.93
CA LYS A 2 12.01 -27.07 -50.50
C LYS A 2 11.50 -25.85 -51.25
N ALA A 3 10.90 -26.02 -52.44
CA ALA A 3 10.39 -24.92 -53.24
C ALA A 3 9.01 -24.43 -52.78
N GLU A 4 8.14 -25.33 -52.28
CA GLU A 4 6.83 -24.98 -51.75
C GLU A 4 6.88 -24.29 -50.39
N SER A 5 7.85 -24.68 -49.55
CA SER A 5 8.03 -23.98 -48.25
C SER A 5 8.57 -22.55 -48.37
N ARG A 6 9.29 -22.21 -49.47
CA ARG A 6 9.73 -20.86 -49.76
C ARG A 6 8.56 -19.95 -50.19
N GLY A 7 7.60 -20.49 -50.96
CA GLY A 7 6.44 -19.72 -51.40
C GLY A 7 5.48 -19.34 -50.26
N LEU A 8 5.27 -20.25 -49.31
CA LEU A 8 4.45 -19.99 -48.12
C LEU A 8 5.12 -19.03 -47.15
N GLY A 9 6.44 -19.07 -46.99
CA GLY A 9 7.19 -18.15 -46.16
C GLY A 9 7.16 -16.72 -46.70
N ASP A 10 7.20 -16.51 -48.02
CA ASP A 10 7.12 -15.21 -48.65
C ASP A 10 5.70 -14.59 -48.57
N VAL A 11 4.65 -15.43 -48.58
CA VAL A 11 3.27 -14.93 -48.43
C VAL A 11 3.02 -14.43 -47.01
N TYR A 12 3.58 -15.10 -45.99
CA TYR A 12 3.50 -14.62 -44.60
C TYR A 12 4.36 -13.38 -44.32
N LYS A 13 5.47 -13.16 -45.02
CA LYS A 13 6.34 -11.99 -44.86
C LYS A 13 5.80 -10.71 -45.52
N ARG A 14 4.66 -10.74 -46.20
CA ARG A 14 4.06 -9.58 -46.86
C ARG A 14 2.79 -9.05 -46.19
N GLN A 15 2.44 -9.51 -45.01
CA GLN A 15 1.37 -8.90 -44.24
C GLN A 15 1.96 -7.75 -43.43
N ASP A 16 1.79 -6.53 -43.93
CA ASP A 16 2.25 -5.32 -43.27
C ASP A 16 1.41 -4.99 -42.00
N HIS A 17 0.23 -5.58 -41.89
CA HIS A 17 -0.73 -5.37 -40.79
C HIS A 17 -1.18 -6.70 -40.18
N TYR A 18 -1.20 -6.75 -38.84
CA TYR A 18 -1.77 -7.86 -38.08
C TYR A 18 -2.82 -7.33 -37.10
N ILE A 19 -4.10 -7.49 -37.43
CA ILE A 19 -5.21 -6.97 -36.65
C ILE A 19 -5.69 -8.05 -35.69
N THR A 20 -5.68 -7.72 -34.40
CA THR A 20 -6.22 -8.53 -33.31
C THR A 20 -7.42 -7.82 -32.69
N PHE A 21 -8.50 -8.54 -32.46
CA PHE A 21 -9.63 -8.03 -31.68
C PHE A 21 -10.13 -9.09 -30.72
N GLY A 22 -10.77 -8.67 -29.64
CA GLY A 22 -11.30 -9.59 -28.64
C GLY A 22 -12.42 -8.98 -27.81
N TYR A 23 -13.14 -9.89 -27.16
CA TYR A 23 -14.21 -9.61 -26.23
C TYR A 23 -14.05 -10.55 -25.02
N GLU A 24 -14.11 -10.00 -23.81
CA GLU A 24 -14.00 -10.73 -22.56
C GLU A 24 -15.15 -10.31 -21.64
N THR A 25 -15.70 -11.23 -20.88
CA THR A 25 -16.63 -10.95 -19.77
C THR A 25 -16.18 -11.69 -18.53
N ASP A 26 -16.25 -11.01 -17.40
CA ASP A 26 -16.05 -11.61 -16.07
C ASP A 26 -17.23 -11.21 -15.17
N SER A 27 -17.85 -12.19 -14.53
CA SER A 27 -18.90 -11.96 -13.52
C SER A 27 -18.47 -12.64 -12.23
N SER A 28 -18.40 -11.90 -11.15
CA SER A 28 -17.91 -12.34 -9.85
C SER A 28 -18.90 -12.01 -8.77
N SER A 29 -19.31 -12.99 -7.97
CA SER A 29 -20.12 -12.76 -6.76
C SER A 29 -19.21 -12.62 -5.54
N ILE A 30 -19.35 -11.51 -4.84
CA ILE A 30 -18.57 -11.17 -3.65
C ILE A 30 -19.39 -11.48 -2.40
N TYR A 31 -18.77 -12.24 -1.52
CA TYR A 31 -19.25 -12.48 -0.17
C TYR A 31 -18.13 -12.12 0.81
N ASN A 32 -18.32 -11.05 1.59
CA ASN A 32 -17.36 -10.61 2.59
C ASN A 32 -18.05 -10.45 3.96
N SER A 33 -17.77 -11.38 4.87
CA SER A 33 -18.26 -11.36 6.25
C SER A 33 -17.15 -10.89 7.18
N PHE A 34 -16.71 -9.65 7.01
CA PHE A 34 -15.77 -9.02 7.93
C PHE A 34 -16.50 -8.12 8.92
N ILE A 35 -16.80 -8.67 10.11
CA ILE A 35 -17.47 -7.96 11.17
C ILE A 35 -16.57 -7.99 12.40
N ASN A 36 -15.99 -6.85 12.68
CA ASN A 36 -15.15 -6.68 13.84
C ASN A 36 -16.01 -6.82 15.12
N ARG A 37 -15.57 -7.66 16.04
CA ARG A 37 -16.25 -7.84 17.36
C ARG A 37 -17.71 -8.27 17.27
N TYR A 38 -18.08 -9.08 16.27
CA TYR A 38 -19.46 -9.56 16.16
C TYR A 38 -19.90 -10.40 17.36
N THR A 39 -18.96 -11.04 18.06
CA THR A 39 -19.19 -11.80 19.31
C THR A 39 -19.27 -10.91 20.55
N GLY A 40 -19.00 -9.61 20.41
CA GLY A 40 -18.83 -8.69 21.52
C GLY A 40 -17.42 -8.74 22.12
N GLU A 41 -17.00 -7.64 22.73
CA GLU A 41 -15.73 -7.49 23.43
C GLU A 41 -15.95 -6.81 24.76
N LEU A 42 -15.42 -7.38 25.83
CA LEU A 42 -15.39 -6.80 27.16
C LEU A 42 -13.96 -6.39 27.49
N ASN A 43 -13.78 -5.13 27.86
CA ASN A 43 -12.49 -4.59 28.27
C ASN A 43 -12.47 -4.41 29.80
N PHE A 44 -11.34 -4.76 30.41
CA PHE A 44 -11.10 -4.65 31.83
C PHE A 44 -9.86 -3.80 32.08
N SER A 45 -9.85 -3.00 33.13
CA SER A 45 -8.72 -2.13 33.47
C SER A 45 -7.57 -2.91 34.13
N SER A 46 -7.86 -4.05 34.73
CA SER A 46 -6.89 -4.90 35.41
C SER A 46 -7.33 -6.37 35.42
N LEU A 47 -6.40 -7.26 35.80
CA LEU A 47 -6.74 -8.67 36.04
C LEU A 47 -7.68 -8.86 37.23
N ASP A 48 -7.55 -8.02 38.26
CA ASP A 48 -8.46 -8.06 39.41
C ASP A 48 -9.89 -7.70 39.01
N ASP A 49 -10.05 -6.68 38.14
CA ASP A 49 -11.34 -6.33 37.56
C ASP A 49 -11.91 -7.46 36.69
N PHE A 50 -11.04 -8.14 35.93
CA PHE A 50 -11.45 -9.32 35.16
C PHE A 50 -11.97 -10.44 36.06
N TYR A 51 -11.24 -10.77 37.13
CA TYR A 51 -11.68 -11.78 38.10
C TYR A 51 -12.93 -11.37 38.87
N ALA A 52 -13.08 -10.09 39.15
CA ALA A 52 -14.27 -9.54 39.81
C ALA A 52 -15.48 -9.37 38.87
N GLY A 53 -15.28 -9.47 37.54
CA GLY A 53 -16.31 -9.22 36.54
C GLY A 53 -16.61 -7.73 36.30
N ASN A 54 -15.70 -6.84 36.69
CA ASN A 54 -15.84 -5.39 36.57
C ASN A 54 -15.28 -4.91 35.26
N TYR A 55 -16.05 -4.94 34.16
CA TYR A 55 -15.62 -4.40 32.87
C TYR A 55 -15.74 -2.88 32.84
N ASN A 56 -14.80 -2.22 32.19
CA ASN A 56 -14.79 -0.78 31.98
C ASN A 56 -15.40 -0.36 30.62
N ARG A 57 -15.46 -1.27 29.65
CA ARG A 57 -16.00 -0.99 28.33
C ARG A 57 -16.57 -2.26 27.69
N VAL A 58 -17.67 -2.09 26.97
CA VAL A 58 -18.30 -3.10 26.14
C VAL A 58 -18.33 -2.60 24.71
N GLU A 59 -17.90 -3.42 23.77
CA GLU A 59 -17.99 -3.13 22.35
C GLU A 59 -18.76 -4.25 21.64
N VAL A 60 -19.70 -3.88 20.77
CA VAL A 60 -20.52 -4.82 20.03
C VAL A 60 -20.86 -4.30 18.65
N PHE A 61 -20.94 -5.23 17.72
CA PHE A 61 -21.53 -4.98 16.41
C PHE A 61 -22.95 -5.58 16.41
N ALA A 62 -23.94 -4.77 16.12
CA ALA A 62 -25.34 -5.20 16.07
C ALA A 62 -25.89 -5.04 14.64
N VAL A 63 -26.80 -5.91 14.27
CA VAL A 63 -27.45 -5.94 12.95
C VAL A 63 -28.95 -5.90 13.12
N SER A 64 -29.62 -5.13 12.27
CA SER A 64 -31.07 -5.15 12.13
C SER A 64 -31.45 -6.19 11.07
N ILE A 65 -32.39 -7.05 11.40
CA ILE A 65 -32.92 -8.05 10.47
C ILE A 65 -33.88 -7.38 9.47
N ASP A 66 -34.57 -6.30 9.90
CA ASP A 66 -35.50 -5.54 9.09
C ASP A 66 -35.17 -4.06 9.11
N ALA A 67 -35.20 -3.39 7.97
CA ALA A 67 -34.99 -1.95 7.87
C ALA A 67 -36.00 -1.21 8.75
N GLY A 68 -35.55 -0.65 9.88
CA GLY A 68 -36.39 0.03 10.86
C GLY A 68 -37.03 -0.87 11.94
N GLY A 69 -36.71 -2.17 11.98
CA GLY A 69 -37.13 -3.11 13.00
C GLY A 69 -36.26 -3.09 14.25
N PRO A 70 -36.62 -3.89 15.30
CA PRO A 70 -35.77 -4.04 16.46
C PRO A 70 -34.44 -4.67 16.08
N TYR A 71 -33.35 -4.07 16.53
CA TYR A 71 -32.03 -4.61 16.32
C TYR A 71 -31.86 -5.94 17.04
N SER A 72 -31.27 -6.91 16.35
CA SER A 72 -30.85 -8.18 16.95
C SER A 72 -29.34 -8.34 16.83
N LEU A 73 -28.75 -9.08 17.74
CA LEU A 73 -27.33 -9.41 17.66
C LEU A 73 -27.14 -10.46 16.56
N VAL A 74 -26.09 -10.30 15.76
CA VAL A 74 -25.72 -11.17 14.61
C VAL A 74 -25.31 -12.57 15.03
N ARG A 75 -25.80 -13.04 16.12
CA ARG A 75 -25.32 -14.25 16.77
C ARG A 75 -25.55 -15.52 15.97
N ASP A 76 -26.75 -15.62 15.42
CA ASP A 76 -27.25 -16.90 14.92
C ASP A 76 -27.06 -17.02 13.40
N ASP A 77 -26.76 -15.89 12.72
CA ASP A 77 -26.39 -15.88 11.30
C ASP A 77 -25.32 -14.82 11.01
N PRO A 78 -24.02 -15.19 11.07
CA PRO A 78 -22.93 -14.28 10.72
C PRO A 78 -22.93 -13.87 9.24
N ALA A 79 -23.82 -14.42 8.44
CA ALA A 79 -24.00 -14.06 7.06
C ALA A 79 -24.88 -12.82 6.87
N LEU A 80 -25.72 -12.45 7.87
CA LEU A 80 -26.62 -11.29 7.78
C LEU A 80 -25.90 -9.97 7.50
N PRO A 81 -24.81 -9.63 8.23
CA PRO A 81 -24.07 -8.39 7.98
C PRO A 81 -22.99 -8.54 6.91
N ALA A 82 -22.92 -9.65 6.19
CA ALA A 82 -21.94 -9.82 5.13
C ALA A 82 -22.28 -8.91 3.97
N ALA A 83 -21.27 -8.21 3.45
CA ALA A 83 -21.37 -7.54 2.17
C ALA A 83 -21.59 -8.59 1.07
N ARG A 84 -22.64 -8.42 0.27
CA ARG A 84 -22.99 -9.30 -0.86
C ARG A 84 -23.33 -8.45 -2.06
N PHE A 85 -22.60 -8.66 -3.12
CA PHE A 85 -22.81 -7.96 -4.39
C PHE A 85 -22.12 -8.71 -5.52
N ASP A 86 -22.61 -8.50 -6.73
CA ASP A 86 -22.00 -9.02 -7.94
C ASP A 86 -21.22 -7.89 -8.62
N ILE A 87 -20.21 -8.28 -9.37
CA ILE A 87 -19.41 -7.38 -10.21
C ILE A 87 -19.41 -7.96 -11.60
N ASP A 88 -19.87 -7.17 -12.56
CA ASP A 88 -19.85 -7.48 -13.97
C ASP A 88 -18.80 -6.62 -14.68
N GLU A 89 -17.87 -7.27 -15.38
CA GLU A 89 -16.80 -6.62 -16.14
C GLU A 89 -16.91 -7.03 -17.61
N THR A 90 -16.93 -6.06 -18.51
CA THR A 90 -16.90 -6.31 -19.96
C THR A 90 -15.74 -5.58 -20.59
N ILE A 91 -15.02 -6.27 -21.44
CA ILE A 91 -13.84 -5.75 -22.10
C ILE A 91 -13.94 -6.02 -23.60
N MET A 92 -13.70 -4.98 -24.38
CA MET A 92 -13.55 -5.06 -25.83
C MET A 92 -12.24 -4.44 -26.23
N TYR A 93 -11.56 -5.03 -27.19
CA TYR A 93 -10.32 -4.44 -27.70
C TYR A 93 -10.13 -4.70 -29.19
N ILE A 94 -9.41 -3.79 -29.83
CA ILE A 94 -8.86 -3.94 -31.17
C ILE A 94 -7.45 -3.38 -31.17
N GLN A 95 -6.55 -4.06 -31.85
CA GLN A 95 -5.15 -3.69 -32.00
C GLN A 95 -4.69 -4.01 -33.43
N ASP A 96 -3.84 -3.14 -33.98
CA ASP A 96 -3.14 -3.34 -35.23
C ASP A 96 -1.63 -3.29 -34.99
N GLU A 97 -0.93 -4.32 -35.39
CA GLU A 97 0.52 -4.39 -35.46
C GLU A 97 0.92 -4.18 -36.92
N TRP A 98 1.55 -3.04 -37.19
CA TRP A 98 1.94 -2.59 -38.52
C TRP A 98 3.45 -2.61 -38.70
N GLN A 99 3.95 -3.48 -39.61
CA GLN A 99 5.34 -3.47 -40.03
C GLN A 99 5.53 -2.40 -41.11
N VAL A 100 5.96 -1.21 -40.71
CA VAL A 100 6.12 -0.03 -41.59
C VAL A 100 7.28 -0.21 -42.56
N SER A 101 8.38 -0.80 -42.08
CA SER A 101 9.58 -1.12 -42.83
C SER A 101 10.32 -2.29 -42.19
N ASP A 102 11.43 -2.74 -42.79
CA ASP A 102 12.26 -3.79 -42.19
C ASP A 102 12.83 -3.40 -40.82
N THR A 103 12.90 -2.09 -40.52
CA THR A 103 13.49 -1.55 -39.30
C THR A 103 12.50 -0.89 -38.35
N LEU A 104 11.18 -0.78 -38.70
CA LEU A 104 10.20 -0.10 -37.89
C LEU A 104 8.90 -0.88 -37.85
N SER A 105 8.47 -1.22 -36.65
CA SER A 105 7.13 -1.70 -36.36
C SER A 105 6.37 -0.76 -35.43
N LEU A 106 5.06 -0.62 -35.66
CA LEU A 106 4.14 0.20 -34.87
C LEU A 106 3.01 -0.66 -34.34
N VAL A 107 2.54 -0.36 -33.16
CA VAL A 107 1.35 -0.99 -32.59
C VAL A 107 0.37 0.10 -32.14
N PHE A 108 -0.84 0.03 -32.64
CA PHE A 108 -1.96 0.90 -32.23
C PHE A 108 -3.07 0.05 -31.68
N GLY A 109 -3.65 0.45 -30.57
CA GLY A 109 -4.76 -0.29 -30.00
C GLY A 109 -5.67 0.58 -29.16
N VAL A 110 -6.88 0.11 -29.01
CA VAL A 110 -7.86 0.65 -28.06
C VAL A 110 -8.49 -0.51 -27.30
N ARG A 111 -8.58 -0.36 -25.98
CA ARG A 111 -9.30 -1.27 -25.08
C ARG A 111 -10.42 -0.48 -24.42
N HIS A 112 -11.63 -0.97 -24.49
CA HIS A 112 -12.78 -0.46 -23.78
C HIS A 112 -13.12 -1.38 -22.63
N TYR A 113 -13.32 -0.80 -21.44
CA TYR A 113 -13.58 -1.52 -20.21
C TYR A 113 -14.82 -0.96 -19.57
N ASP A 114 -15.81 -1.81 -19.31
CA ASP A 114 -17.02 -1.53 -18.56
C ASP A 114 -17.00 -2.27 -17.24
N PHE A 115 -17.34 -1.59 -16.16
CA PHE A 115 -17.46 -2.11 -14.81
C PHE A 115 -18.82 -1.73 -14.23
N ASP A 116 -19.52 -2.69 -13.66
CA ASP A 116 -20.81 -2.48 -13.04
C ASP A 116 -20.98 -3.29 -11.75
N ILE A 117 -21.55 -2.65 -10.72
CA ILE A 117 -22.09 -3.31 -9.52
C ILE A 117 -23.60 -3.06 -9.54
N PRO A 118 -24.42 -4.03 -9.97
CA PRO A 118 -25.86 -3.82 -10.18
C PRO A 118 -26.64 -3.63 -8.86
N GLN A 119 -26.09 -4.07 -7.73
CA GLN A 119 -26.75 -3.91 -6.45
C GLN A 119 -26.44 -2.55 -5.83
N GLN A 120 -27.38 -2.05 -5.04
CA GLN A 120 -27.23 -0.85 -4.22
C GLN A 120 -27.17 -1.23 -2.74
N THR A 121 -26.43 -0.45 -1.97
CA THR A 121 -26.45 -0.54 -0.50
C THR A 121 -27.75 0.04 0.06
N LEU A 122 -28.09 -0.25 1.31
CA LEU A 122 -29.23 0.37 1.98
C LEU A 122 -28.98 1.86 2.21
N LEU A 123 -29.94 2.70 1.80
CA LEU A 123 -29.86 4.14 1.99
C LEU A 123 -29.97 4.52 3.48
N ASN A 124 -29.00 5.22 4.00
CA ASN A 124 -29.07 5.86 5.31
C ASN A 124 -29.70 7.26 5.17
N THR A 125 -31.02 7.35 5.39
CA THR A 125 -31.76 8.60 5.26
C THR A 125 -31.39 9.63 6.33
N SER A 126 -30.94 9.19 7.51
CA SER A 126 -30.45 10.09 8.58
C SER A 126 -29.13 10.75 8.18
N TYR A 127 -28.24 9.99 7.53
CA TYR A 127 -27.00 10.49 7.00
C TYR A 127 -27.26 11.48 5.84
N GLU A 128 -28.09 11.10 4.87
CA GLU A 128 -28.49 11.97 3.75
C GLU A 128 -29.09 13.28 4.24
N SER A 129 -30.02 13.21 5.19
CA SER A 129 -30.69 14.40 5.76
C SER A 129 -29.70 15.35 6.45
N LYS A 130 -28.66 14.80 7.11
CA LYS A 130 -27.71 15.59 7.89
C LYS A 130 -26.59 16.19 7.05
N PHE A 131 -26.05 15.41 6.10
CA PHE A 131 -24.85 15.78 5.36
C PHE A 131 -25.11 16.09 3.87
N GLY A 132 -26.29 15.78 3.35
CA GLY A 132 -26.66 16.05 1.96
C GLY A 132 -26.09 15.05 0.95
N PHE A 133 -25.52 13.94 1.41
CA PHE A 133 -24.92 12.91 0.56
C PHE A 133 -25.62 11.56 0.72
N ARG A 134 -25.67 10.79 -0.36
CA ARG A 134 -26.27 9.45 -0.38
C ARG A 134 -25.16 8.41 -0.34
N ASN A 135 -25.29 7.42 0.57
CA ASN A 135 -24.34 6.30 0.67
C ASN A 135 -24.61 5.17 -0.32
N ASN A 136 -25.74 5.19 -1.04
CA ASN A 136 -26.23 4.12 -1.90
C ASN A 136 -26.08 4.41 -3.41
N ALA A 137 -25.07 5.14 -3.81
CA ALA A 137 -24.77 5.34 -5.21
C ALA A 137 -24.52 3.99 -5.92
N THR A 138 -24.96 3.88 -7.16
CA THR A 138 -24.55 2.78 -8.05
C THR A 138 -23.08 2.97 -8.43
N VAL A 139 -22.35 1.88 -8.54
CA VAL A 139 -20.94 1.89 -8.96
C VAL A 139 -20.88 1.33 -10.37
N SER A 140 -20.83 2.21 -11.34
CA SER A 140 -20.71 1.85 -12.76
C SER A 140 -19.84 2.87 -13.48
N TYR A 141 -18.85 2.41 -14.24
CA TYR A 141 -17.97 3.29 -15.00
C TYR A 141 -17.41 2.61 -16.23
N THR A 142 -17.00 3.41 -17.21
CA THR A 142 -16.37 2.95 -18.44
C THR A 142 -15.03 3.66 -18.65
N ILE A 143 -14.02 2.94 -19.16
CA ILE A 143 -12.70 3.50 -19.46
C ILE A 143 -12.27 3.07 -20.85
N THR A 144 -12.08 4.03 -21.75
CA THR A 144 -11.48 3.79 -23.06
C THR A 144 -9.99 4.06 -22.99
N GLN A 145 -9.19 3.06 -23.35
CA GLN A 145 -7.74 3.01 -23.14
C GLN A 145 -7.01 2.96 -24.49
N PRO A 146 -6.71 4.11 -25.12
CA PRO A 146 -5.87 4.15 -26.31
C PRO A 146 -4.41 3.82 -25.94
N ARG A 147 -3.72 3.09 -26.82
CA ARG A 147 -2.34 2.67 -26.68
C ARG A 147 -1.61 2.77 -28.00
N PHE A 148 -0.36 3.18 -27.92
CA PHE A 148 0.57 3.25 -29.05
C PHE A 148 1.93 2.75 -28.58
N SER A 149 2.63 1.98 -29.42
CA SER A 149 4.03 1.65 -29.23
C SER A 149 4.75 1.50 -30.57
N PHE A 150 6.05 1.60 -30.50
CA PHE A 150 6.94 1.37 -31.64
C PHE A 150 8.16 0.58 -31.22
N ASP A 151 8.71 -0.15 -32.17
CA ASP A 151 10.02 -0.80 -32.11
C ASP A 151 10.79 -0.44 -33.37
N MET A 152 12.00 0.09 -33.19
CA MET A 152 12.83 0.58 -34.29
C MET A 152 14.27 0.11 -34.15
N ASP A 153 14.78 -0.57 -35.17
CA ASP A 153 16.23 -0.77 -35.32
C ASP A 153 16.87 0.56 -35.67
N VAL A 154 17.78 1.02 -34.80
CA VAL A 154 18.48 2.28 -34.92
C VAL A 154 20.01 2.10 -35.13
N SER A 155 20.44 0.87 -35.41
CA SER A 155 21.84 0.52 -35.57
C SER A 155 22.54 1.42 -36.58
N ASP A 156 22.01 1.50 -37.81
CA ASP A 156 22.57 2.31 -38.86
C ASP A 156 22.29 3.80 -38.70
N SER A 157 21.09 4.17 -38.22
CA SER A 157 20.66 5.57 -38.16
C SER A 157 21.34 6.39 -37.05
N LEU A 158 21.63 5.77 -35.88
CA LEU A 158 22.29 6.45 -34.77
C LEU A 158 23.81 6.20 -34.72
N PHE A 159 24.26 5.04 -35.16
CA PHE A 159 25.66 4.63 -35.00
C PHE A 159 26.42 4.46 -36.33
N GLY A 160 25.68 4.34 -37.46
CA GLY A 160 26.25 4.28 -38.80
C GLY A 160 27.35 3.22 -38.92
N ASP A 161 28.49 3.60 -39.49
CA ASP A 161 29.64 2.73 -39.63
C ASP A 161 30.50 2.59 -38.36
N SER A 162 29.89 2.70 -37.17
CA SER A 162 30.60 2.61 -35.90
C SER A 162 31.08 1.17 -35.64
N ASP A 163 32.39 0.97 -35.61
CA ASP A 163 32.97 -0.32 -35.17
C ASP A 163 32.68 -0.68 -33.71
N LYS A 164 32.06 0.21 -32.95
CA LYS A 164 31.84 0.03 -31.49
C LYS A 164 30.48 -0.54 -31.13
N VAL A 165 29.45 -0.31 -31.95
CA VAL A 165 28.07 -0.80 -31.71
C VAL A 165 27.69 -1.73 -32.84
N VAL A 166 27.29 -2.95 -32.50
CA VAL A 166 26.91 -4.02 -33.45
C VAL A 166 25.41 -3.99 -33.74
N ALA A 167 24.62 -3.68 -32.74
CA ALA A 167 23.17 -3.59 -32.86
C ALA A 167 22.61 -2.57 -31.85
N ALA A 168 21.57 -1.85 -32.26
CA ALA A 168 20.84 -0.97 -31.37
C ALA A 168 19.36 -0.94 -31.74
N SER A 169 18.49 -1.02 -30.72
CA SER A 169 17.05 -0.86 -30.89
C SER A 169 16.52 0.24 -29.98
N LEU A 170 15.59 1.01 -30.52
CA LEU A 170 14.83 2.02 -29.78
C LEU A 170 13.38 1.59 -29.71
N THR A 171 12.89 1.31 -28.51
CA THR A 171 11.49 0.97 -28.27
C THR A 171 10.82 2.02 -27.42
N GLY A 172 9.53 2.23 -27.64
CA GLY A 172 8.77 3.18 -26.83
C GLY A 172 7.29 3.01 -27.00
N GLY A 173 6.54 3.60 -26.05
CA GLY A 173 5.10 3.57 -26.11
C GLY A 173 4.46 4.61 -25.19
N TYR A 174 3.20 4.88 -25.47
CA TYR A 174 2.37 5.74 -24.65
C TYR A 174 0.92 5.26 -24.67
N GLY A 175 0.27 5.24 -23.52
CA GLY A 175 -1.12 4.81 -23.46
C GLY A 175 -1.77 5.03 -22.12
N LEU A 176 -3.08 4.87 -22.10
CA LEU A 176 -3.88 4.84 -20.89
C LEU A 176 -4.01 3.38 -20.40
N PHE A 177 -3.75 3.18 -19.12
CA PHE A 177 -3.85 1.87 -18.48
C PHE A 177 -4.77 1.95 -17.27
N HIS A 178 -5.75 1.05 -17.23
CA HIS A 178 -6.62 0.84 -16.07
C HIS A 178 -5.94 -0.11 -15.08
N GLY A 179 -5.94 0.27 -13.78
CA GLY A 179 -5.49 -0.57 -12.69
C GLY A 179 -6.65 -1.35 -12.08
N ARG A 180 -6.42 -2.60 -11.69
CA ARG A 180 -7.42 -3.38 -10.96
C ARG A 180 -7.50 -2.92 -9.51
N LEU A 181 -8.68 -2.46 -9.10
CA LEU A 181 -8.98 -2.22 -7.69
C LEU A 181 -9.35 -3.55 -7.00
N PRO A 182 -8.79 -3.86 -5.81
CA PRO A 182 -9.25 -4.99 -5.04
C PRO A 182 -10.75 -4.88 -4.75
N LYS A 183 -11.54 -5.87 -5.17
CA LYS A 183 -13.02 -5.87 -5.08
C LYS A 183 -13.53 -5.68 -3.64
N VAL A 184 -12.72 -6.05 -2.64
CA VAL A 184 -13.03 -5.89 -1.21
C VAL A 184 -13.22 -4.42 -0.77
N PHE A 185 -12.70 -3.44 -1.51
CA PHE A 185 -12.92 -2.02 -1.17
C PHE A 185 -14.40 -1.64 -1.24
N PHE A 186 -15.15 -2.16 -2.19
CA PHE A 186 -16.59 -1.90 -2.29
C PHE A 186 -17.39 -2.55 -1.15
N SER A 187 -16.86 -3.61 -0.52
CA SER A 187 -17.52 -4.30 0.60
C SER A 187 -17.83 -3.38 1.79
N ASN A 188 -17.05 -2.29 1.96
CA ASN A 188 -17.30 -1.36 3.07
C ASN A 188 -18.63 -0.64 2.92
N GLY A 189 -19.01 -0.21 1.72
CA GLY A 189 -20.31 0.41 1.43
C GLY A 189 -21.46 -0.55 1.71
N PHE A 190 -21.31 -1.83 1.32
CA PHE A 190 -22.34 -2.86 1.50
C PHE A 190 -22.46 -3.37 2.94
N GLY A 191 -21.37 -3.45 3.68
CA GLY A 191 -21.35 -3.97 5.05
C GLY A 191 -21.47 -2.90 6.13
N ARG A 192 -21.46 -1.60 5.78
CA ARG A 192 -21.49 -0.48 6.74
C ARG A 192 -22.39 0.67 6.27
N SER A 193 -23.62 0.35 5.95
CA SER A 193 -24.65 1.35 5.64
C SER A 193 -25.10 2.13 6.87
N SER A 194 -24.85 1.59 8.08
CA SER A 194 -25.39 2.05 9.38
C SER A 194 -26.92 2.06 9.44
N VAL A 195 -27.57 1.31 8.57
CA VAL A 195 -29.02 1.09 8.56
C VAL A 195 -29.36 -0.29 9.13
N ASP A 196 -28.71 -1.31 8.60
CA ASP A 196 -28.86 -2.70 8.98
C ASP A 196 -27.76 -3.19 9.94
N SER A 197 -26.66 -2.46 10.02
CA SER A 197 -25.56 -2.76 10.92
C SER A 197 -25.00 -1.50 11.57
N PHE A 198 -24.67 -1.57 12.84
CA PHE A 198 -24.01 -0.48 13.54
C PHE A 198 -23.02 -1.01 14.57
N TYR A 199 -21.99 -0.21 14.79
CA TYR A 199 -20.99 -0.42 15.81
C TYR A 199 -21.32 0.42 17.04
N SER A 200 -21.38 -0.21 18.19
CA SER A 200 -21.67 0.47 19.44
C SER A 200 -20.58 0.24 20.48
N ARG A 201 -20.15 1.32 21.09
CA ARG A 201 -19.15 1.33 22.17
C ARG A 201 -19.76 1.99 23.39
N PHE A 202 -19.80 1.25 24.49
CA PHE A 202 -20.26 1.76 25.80
C PHE A 202 -19.07 1.81 26.74
N GLY A 203 -18.73 2.98 27.20
CA GLY A 203 -17.68 3.19 28.21
C GLY A 203 -18.24 3.24 29.64
N GLY A 204 -17.41 2.88 30.63
CA GLY A 204 -17.54 3.29 32.00
C GLY A 204 -18.73 2.74 32.74
N GLY A 205 -18.94 1.44 32.73
CA GLY A 205 -20.02 0.87 33.50
C GLY A 205 -19.64 -0.40 34.24
N GLY A 206 -19.04 -0.25 35.38
CA GLY A 206 -19.06 -1.35 36.34
C GLY A 206 -20.49 -1.80 36.63
N PRO A 207 -20.70 -2.85 37.45
CA PRO A 207 -22.01 -3.43 37.76
C PRO A 207 -23.10 -2.47 38.24
N SER A 208 -22.74 -1.21 38.54
CA SER A 208 -23.63 -0.16 39.02
C SER A 208 -24.26 0.72 37.94
N SER A 209 -23.87 0.59 36.65
CA SER A 209 -24.55 1.37 35.61
C SER A 209 -25.88 0.77 35.22
N ALA A 210 -26.85 1.62 34.83
CA ALA A 210 -28.19 1.18 34.40
C ALA A 210 -28.17 0.22 33.19
N CYS A 211 -26.99 0.03 32.60
CA CYS A 211 -26.75 -0.85 31.46
C CYS A 211 -25.91 -2.09 31.81
N ALA A 212 -25.40 -2.19 33.00
CA ALA A 212 -24.62 -3.32 33.47
C ALA A 212 -25.52 -4.34 34.17
N GLY A 213 -25.72 -5.49 33.56
CA GLY A 213 -26.13 -6.68 34.31
C GLY A 213 -24.87 -7.30 34.96
N PRO A 214 -25.03 -8.05 36.05
CA PRO A 214 -23.91 -8.76 36.65
C PRO A 214 -23.35 -9.77 35.66
N ILE A 215 -22.11 -9.54 35.21
CA ILE A 215 -21.33 -10.62 34.64
C ILE A 215 -20.98 -11.55 35.80
N PRO A 216 -21.19 -12.87 35.63
CA PRO A 216 -20.84 -13.82 36.69
C PRO A 216 -19.35 -13.63 37.05
N ASN A 217 -19.11 -13.45 38.33
CA ASN A 217 -17.78 -13.32 38.88
C ASN A 217 -17.01 -14.64 38.70
N LEU A 218 -15.91 -14.59 37.91
CA LEU A 218 -15.05 -15.75 37.65
C LEU A 218 -14.41 -16.30 38.92
N SER A 219 -14.17 -15.45 39.91
CA SER A 219 -13.59 -15.86 41.21
C SER A 219 -14.57 -16.64 42.11
N SER A 220 -15.87 -16.51 41.87
CA SER A 220 -16.91 -17.21 42.68
C SER A 220 -17.20 -18.63 42.20
N GLY A 221 -16.54 -19.13 41.18
CA GLY A 221 -16.82 -20.44 40.61
C GLY A 221 -18.20 -20.57 39.92
N ALA A 222 -18.93 -19.47 39.77
CA ALA A 222 -20.26 -19.44 39.15
C ALA A 222 -20.23 -19.74 37.64
N VAL A 223 -19.03 -19.93 37.07
CA VAL A 223 -18.78 -20.11 35.63
C VAL A 223 -18.33 -21.54 35.29
N THR A 224 -18.43 -22.46 36.22
CA THR A 224 -18.10 -23.87 35.97
C THR A 224 -19.03 -24.47 34.93
N GLY A 225 -18.47 -24.81 33.76
CA GLY A 225 -19.18 -25.49 32.69
C GLY A 225 -19.59 -24.62 31.49
N VAL A 226 -19.31 -23.31 31.49
CA VAL A 226 -19.59 -22.46 30.34
C VAL A 226 -18.28 -22.27 29.56
N THR A 227 -18.14 -22.99 28.47
CA THR A 227 -16.97 -22.93 27.58
C THR A 227 -17.13 -21.92 26.47
N ASP A 228 -18.31 -21.32 26.29
CA ASP A 228 -18.61 -20.36 25.24
C ASP A 228 -18.64 -18.92 25.79
N PRO A 229 -17.64 -18.07 25.48
CA PRO A 229 -17.62 -16.67 25.89
C PRO A 229 -18.84 -15.88 25.44
N ARG A 230 -19.51 -16.30 24.37
CA ARG A 230 -20.73 -15.70 23.85
C ARG A 230 -21.88 -15.83 24.83
N PHE A 231 -21.90 -16.85 25.72
CA PHE A 231 -22.92 -17.06 26.70
C PHE A 231 -23.01 -15.90 27.72
N PHE A 232 -21.90 -15.33 28.15
CA PHE A 232 -21.85 -14.19 29.07
C PHE A 232 -22.42 -12.93 28.46
N TRP A 233 -22.14 -12.72 27.22
CA TRP A 233 -22.58 -11.56 26.46
C TRP A 233 -24.09 -11.51 26.30
N TYR A 234 -24.73 -12.65 26.11
CA TYR A 234 -26.15 -12.76 25.75
C TYR A 234 -27.14 -12.55 26.88
N ARG A 235 -26.76 -12.90 28.08
CA ARG A 235 -27.64 -12.81 29.25
C ARG A 235 -27.42 -11.55 30.06
N SER A 236 -26.42 -10.72 29.68
CA SER A 236 -26.17 -9.47 30.39
C SER A 236 -27.10 -8.36 29.90
N ALA A 237 -27.51 -7.47 30.82
CA ALA A 237 -28.22 -6.26 30.46
C ALA A 237 -27.44 -5.35 29.52
N ALA A 238 -26.15 -5.57 29.34
CA ALA A 238 -25.29 -4.89 28.37
C ALA A 238 -25.77 -5.08 26.92
N SER A 239 -26.26 -6.27 26.55
CA SER A 239 -26.86 -6.50 25.23
C SER A 239 -28.16 -5.68 25.05
N THR A 240 -28.96 -5.54 26.08
CA THR A 240 -30.20 -4.75 26.03
C THR A 240 -29.92 -3.27 25.96
N CYS A 241 -28.84 -2.80 26.54
CA CYS A 241 -28.38 -1.40 26.44
C CYS A 241 -27.74 -1.08 25.12
N ALA A 242 -26.96 -2.00 24.56
CA ALA A 242 -26.44 -1.88 23.21
C ALA A 242 -27.59 -1.68 22.21
N LEU A 243 -28.64 -2.46 22.35
CA LEU A 243 -29.83 -2.38 21.50
C LEU A 243 -30.66 -1.11 21.74
N LYS A 244 -30.70 -0.58 22.99
CA LYS A 244 -31.40 0.66 23.31
C LYS A 244 -30.66 1.94 22.85
N GLY A 245 -29.34 1.90 22.76
CA GLY A 245 -28.53 3.00 22.22
C GLY A 245 -28.59 3.09 20.71
N ALA A 246 -29.05 2.07 20.04
CA ALA A 246 -29.31 2.05 18.61
C ALA A 246 -30.53 2.91 18.29
N SER A 247 -30.31 4.16 17.95
CA SER A 247 -31.37 5.04 17.47
C SER A 247 -31.51 4.96 15.97
N SER A 248 -32.73 5.08 15.48
CA SER A 248 -33.02 5.23 14.03
C SER A 248 -32.35 6.45 13.37
N ASN A 249 -31.63 7.25 14.15
CA ASN A 249 -30.94 8.47 13.71
C ASN A 249 -29.40 8.31 13.73
N TRP A 250 -28.89 7.09 13.74
CA TRP A 250 -27.45 6.82 13.71
C TRP A 250 -26.88 7.08 12.31
N TYR A 251 -25.85 7.90 12.24
CA TYR A 251 -25.16 8.26 11.00
C TYR A 251 -23.65 8.06 11.07
N GLY A 252 -23.13 7.57 12.18
CA GLY A 252 -21.71 7.27 12.36
C GLY A 252 -21.32 5.99 11.62
N TYR A 253 -20.09 5.93 11.10
CA TYR A 253 -19.54 4.81 10.33
C TYR A 253 -20.32 4.44 9.05
N THR A 254 -21.00 5.42 8.43
CA THR A 254 -21.63 5.22 7.13
C THR A 254 -20.58 5.29 6.05
N HIS A 255 -20.39 4.19 5.34
CA HIS A 255 -19.44 4.10 4.23
C HIS A 255 -20.20 4.07 2.89
N GLY A 256 -19.55 4.56 1.86
CA GLY A 256 -20.15 4.59 0.51
C GLY A 256 -19.10 4.70 -0.59
N THR A 257 -19.61 4.80 -1.79
CA THR A 257 -18.83 5.11 -3.00
C THR A 257 -19.35 6.41 -3.59
N ASP A 258 -18.43 7.27 -3.99
CA ASP A 258 -18.77 8.51 -4.71
C ASP A 258 -19.51 8.14 -6.02
N PRO A 259 -20.64 8.82 -6.35
CA PRO A 259 -21.37 8.54 -7.59
C PRO A 259 -20.52 8.70 -8.86
N ASP A 260 -19.52 9.59 -8.81
CA ASP A 260 -18.61 9.87 -9.93
C ASP A 260 -17.30 9.05 -9.86
N PHE A 261 -17.26 8.02 -9.02
CA PHE A 261 -16.10 7.16 -8.89
C PHE A 261 -15.82 6.40 -10.18
N GLU A 262 -14.56 6.44 -10.62
CA GLU A 262 -14.03 5.62 -11.70
C GLU A 262 -12.86 4.77 -11.18
N GLY A 263 -12.64 3.61 -11.77
CA GLY A 263 -11.48 2.78 -11.47
C GLY A 263 -10.14 3.51 -11.73
N PRO A 264 -9.07 3.16 -10.99
CA PRO A 264 -7.78 3.81 -11.12
C PRO A 264 -7.24 3.68 -12.55
N SER A 265 -6.74 4.77 -13.09
CA SER A 265 -6.20 4.80 -14.45
C SER A 265 -5.05 5.81 -14.56
N THR A 266 -4.02 5.41 -15.32
CA THR A 266 -2.77 6.14 -15.42
C THR A 266 -2.30 6.19 -16.87
N TRP A 267 -1.93 7.36 -17.33
CA TRP A 267 -1.18 7.54 -18.57
C TRP A 267 0.27 7.12 -18.32
N ARG A 268 0.77 6.18 -19.13
CA ARG A 268 2.14 5.69 -19.04
C ARG A 268 2.85 5.85 -20.37
N GLY A 269 4.06 6.37 -20.28
CA GLY A 269 4.98 6.45 -21.40
C GLY A 269 6.30 5.80 -21.05
N ASN A 270 6.90 5.09 -22.01
CA ASN A 270 8.26 4.56 -21.89
C ASN A 270 9.07 4.83 -23.15
N LEU A 271 10.38 4.94 -22.95
CA LEU A 271 11.38 4.98 -24.02
C LEU A 271 12.58 4.17 -23.58
N LYS A 272 13.01 3.21 -24.39
CA LYS A 272 14.11 2.31 -24.08
C LYS A 272 15.06 2.22 -25.27
N LEU A 273 16.36 2.37 -25.01
CA LEU A 273 17.44 2.14 -25.95
C LEU A 273 18.26 0.93 -25.47
N ASP A 274 18.29 -0.12 -26.27
CA ASP A 274 19.15 -1.28 -26.07
C ASP A 274 20.29 -1.27 -27.10
N MET A 275 21.51 -1.55 -26.65
CA MET A 275 22.70 -1.51 -27.47
C MET A 275 23.60 -2.71 -27.18
N LEU A 276 24.02 -3.41 -28.25
CA LEU A 276 25.05 -4.42 -28.18
C LEU A 276 26.36 -3.85 -28.74
N THR A 277 27.40 -3.82 -27.93
CA THR A 277 28.71 -3.33 -28.36
C THR A 277 29.54 -4.43 -29.03
N ALA A 278 30.50 -4.06 -29.90
CA ALA A 278 31.45 -4.98 -30.50
C ALA A 278 32.32 -5.71 -29.46
N SER A 279 32.51 -5.12 -28.29
CA SER A 279 33.21 -5.75 -27.18
C SER A 279 32.30 -6.69 -26.35
N GLY A 280 31.04 -6.92 -26.76
CA GLY A 280 30.11 -7.85 -26.16
C GLY A 280 29.43 -7.34 -24.87
N TYR A 281 29.40 -6.02 -24.64
CA TYR A 281 28.53 -5.43 -23.61
C TYR A 281 27.13 -5.21 -24.18
N ASP A 282 26.13 -5.65 -23.43
CA ASP A 282 24.75 -5.31 -23.64
C ASP A 282 24.39 -4.17 -22.67
N ILE A 283 23.94 -3.03 -23.21
CA ILE A 283 23.66 -1.81 -22.47
C ILE A 283 22.21 -1.41 -22.71
N SER A 284 21.46 -1.19 -21.64
CA SER A 284 20.07 -0.74 -21.68
C SER A 284 19.91 0.58 -20.95
N LEU A 285 19.22 1.52 -21.59
CA LEU A 285 18.78 2.79 -21.00
C LEU A 285 17.28 2.90 -21.15
N GLU A 286 16.58 3.06 -20.05
CA GLU A 286 15.11 3.11 -20.04
C GLU A 286 14.60 4.30 -19.22
N TYR A 287 13.65 5.04 -19.79
CA TYR A 287 12.92 6.09 -19.11
C TYR A 287 11.42 5.78 -19.14
N ASN A 288 10.80 5.80 -17.95
CA ASN A 288 9.36 5.65 -17.77
C ASN A 288 8.77 6.91 -17.16
N ARG A 289 7.57 7.30 -17.59
CA ARG A 289 6.80 8.41 -17.05
C ARG A 289 5.36 7.99 -16.80
N ASP A 290 4.88 8.23 -15.59
CA ASP A 290 3.49 7.99 -15.18
C ASP A 290 2.81 9.30 -14.85
N THR A 291 1.54 9.44 -15.27
CA THR A 291 0.67 10.56 -14.90
C THR A 291 -0.71 10.01 -14.56
N VAL A 292 -1.14 10.22 -13.33
CA VAL A 292 -2.45 9.78 -12.86
C VAL A 292 -3.55 10.50 -13.63
N ARG A 293 -4.49 9.76 -14.22
CA ARG A 293 -5.76 10.29 -14.73
C ARG A 293 -6.81 10.27 -13.63
N LYS A 294 -6.95 9.13 -12.97
CA LYS A 294 -7.79 8.89 -11.80
C LYS A 294 -7.05 7.93 -10.88
N ASP A 295 -7.03 8.19 -9.59
CA ASP A 295 -6.59 7.25 -8.58
C ASP A 295 -7.57 7.26 -7.43
N VAL A 296 -7.43 6.29 -6.53
CA VAL A 296 -8.31 6.14 -5.38
C VAL A 296 -7.91 7.13 -4.29
N ASP A 297 -8.91 7.77 -3.71
CA ASP A 297 -8.80 8.58 -2.51
C ASP A 297 -9.97 8.29 -1.56
N PHE A 298 -9.87 8.74 -0.33
CA PHE A 298 -10.91 8.60 0.68
C PHE A 298 -11.27 9.96 1.25
N LYS A 299 -12.57 10.23 1.32
CA LYS A 299 -13.11 11.45 1.94
C LYS A 299 -14.10 11.11 3.02
N ASP A 300 -14.18 11.96 4.04
CA ASP A 300 -15.22 11.94 5.05
C ASP A 300 -16.18 13.10 4.84
N TYR A 301 -17.35 12.84 4.32
CA TYR A 301 -18.38 13.88 4.11
C TYR A 301 -19.03 14.40 5.41
N SER A 302 -18.72 13.80 6.56
CA SER A 302 -19.09 14.34 7.86
C SER A 302 -18.02 15.24 8.50
N TYR A 303 -16.93 15.48 7.76
CA TYR A 303 -15.86 16.37 8.15
C TYR A 303 -16.38 17.79 8.45
N SER A 304 -15.91 18.36 9.54
CA SER A 304 -16.23 19.74 9.94
C SER A 304 -15.06 20.39 10.65
N GLU A 305 -14.83 21.65 10.39
CA GLU A 305 -13.88 22.47 11.10
C GLU A 305 -14.50 23.01 12.39
N THR A 306 -13.82 22.90 13.51
CA THR A 306 -14.30 23.32 14.84
C THR A 306 -13.60 24.58 15.34
N SER A 307 -12.33 24.76 14.99
CA SER A 307 -11.50 25.92 15.32
C SER A 307 -10.27 25.96 14.41
N VAL A 308 -9.42 26.99 14.60
CA VAL A 308 -8.18 27.17 13.84
C VAL A 308 -7.04 27.40 14.82
N LEU A 309 -5.89 26.77 14.58
CA LEU A 309 -4.67 26.96 15.35
C LEU A 309 -3.97 28.30 14.98
N ALA A 310 -2.96 28.69 15.74
CA ALA A 310 -2.26 29.95 15.56
C ALA A 310 -1.54 30.09 14.22
N ASP A 311 -1.12 28.99 13.61
CA ASP A 311 -0.49 28.91 12.29
C ASP A 311 -1.50 28.82 11.12
N GLY A 312 -2.80 28.85 11.42
CA GLY A 312 -3.87 28.73 10.45
C GLY A 312 -4.34 27.30 10.18
N ARG A 313 -3.80 26.28 10.85
CA ARG A 313 -4.22 24.91 10.74
C ARG A 313 -5.64 24.72 11.28
N PRO A 314 -6.60 24.15 10.51
CA PRO A 314 -7.92 23.85 11.02
C PRO A 314 -7.86 22.67 12.00
N VAL A 315 -8.58 22.80 13.11
CA VAL A 315 -8.92 21.66 13.99
C VAL A 315 -10.23 21.08 13.51
N THR A 316 -10.26 19.80 13.26
CA THR A 316 -11.37 19.17 12.57
C THR A 316 -11.99 18.04 13.36
N ARG A 317 -13.20 17.67 13.01
CA ARG A 317 -13.90 16.50 13.52
C ARG A 317 -14.37 15.65 12.36
N SER A 318 -14.30 14.34 12.55
CA SER A 318 -14.81 13.31 11.67
C SER A 318 -15.71 12.36 12.46
N ASN A 319 -16.71 11.80 11.79
CA ASN A 319 -17.48 10.66 12.34
C ASN A 319 -17.11 9.36 11.62
N GLU A 320 -15.97 9.34 10.92
CA GLU A 320 -15.47 8.21 10.11
C GLU A 320 -16.49 7.75 9.04
N ASN A 321 -17.27 8.69 8.51
CA ASN A 321 -18.20 8.43 7.40
C ASN A 321 -17.48 8.53 6.06
N THR A 322 -16.68 7.52 5.76
CA THR A 322 -15.72 7.56 4.67
C THR A 322 -16.24 6.96 3.38
N TYR A 323 -15.96 7.65 2.30
CA TYR A 323 -16.31 7.27 0.93
C TYR A 323 -15.06 7.04 0.12
N ILE A 324 -15.11 6.00 -0.72
CA ILE A 324 -14.13 5.84 -1.79
C ILE A 324 -14.46 6.83 -2.91
N THR A 325 -13.49 7.61 -3.32
CA THR A 325 -13.59 8.66 -4.34
C THR A 325 -12.33 8.67 -5.20
N ASN A 326 -12.19 9.66 -6.07
CA ASN A 326 -11.02 9.80 -6.92
C ASN A 326 -10.20 11.05 -6.62
N THR A 327 -8.92 10.93 -6.92
CA THR A 327 -7.98 12.03 -7.09
C THR A 327 -7.39 12.02 -8.51
N THR A 328 -6.95 13.19 -8.99
CA THR A 328 -6.15 13.33 -10.21
C THR A 328 -4.69 13.65 -9.92
N PHE A 329 -4.31 13.69 -8.64
CA PHE A 329 -2.96 13.97 -8.20
C PHE A 329 -2.15 12.68 -8.10
N GLY A 330 -0.92 12.73 -8.57
CA GLY A 330 0.01 11.61 -8.52
C GLY A 330 0.70 11.34 -9.83
N GLY A 331 1.57 10.34 -9.82
CA GLY A 331 2.42 9.96 -10.93
C GLY A 331 3.90 10.12 -10.62
N GLY A 332 4.75 9.78 -11.57
CA GLY A 332 6.18 9.80 -11.33
C GLY A 332 7.00 9.50 -12.58
N TYR A 333 8.26 9.23 -12.35
CA TYR A 333 9.17 8.77 -13.40
C TYR A 333 10.14 7.73 -12.84
N SER A 334 10.71 6.92 -13.72
CA SER A 334 11.91 6.15 -13.44
C SER A 334 12.89 6.22 -14.61
N PHE A 335 14.17 6.28 -14.28
CA PHE A 335 15.28 6.12 -15.21
C PHE A 335 16.11 4.93 -14.78
N THR A 336 16.28 3.95 -15.68
CA THR A 336 17.07 2.76 -15.43
C THR A 336 18.19 2.65 -16.44
N THR A 337 19.39 2.35 -15.97
CA THR A 337 20.51 1.92 -16.81
C THR A 337 20.98 0.55 -16.35
N ALA A 338 21.25 -0.33 -17.32
CA ALA A 338 21.80 -1.64 -17.05
C ALA A 338 22.93 -1.95 -18.03
N VAL A 339 23.91 -2.69 -17.55
CA VAL A 339 25.05 -3.17 -18.35
C VAL A 339 25.29 -4.62 -17.96
N GLN A 340 25.39 -5.49 -18.98
CA GLN A 340 25.74 -6.90 -18.75
C GLN A 340 26.76 -7.38 -19.75
N LYS A 341 27.54 -8.40 -19.36
CA LYS A 341 28.52 -9.07 -20.22
C LYS A 341 28.87 -10.46 -19.69
N GLY A 342 28.93 -11.43 -20.59
CA GLY A 342 29.61 -12.71 -20.39
C GLY A 342 31.04 -12.68 -20.96
N PHE A 343 31.99 -13.18 -20.18
CA PHE A 343 33.40 -13.28 -20.58
C PHE A 343 33.77 -14.73 -20.88
N GLU A 344 34.68 -14.95 -21.81
CA GLU A 344 35.13 -16.29 -22.21
C GLU A 344 35.77 -17.11 -21.07
N ASN A 345 36.25 -16.44 -20.02
CA ASN A 345 36.83 -17.07 -18.85
C ASN A 345 35.81 -17.59 -17.81
N GLY A 346 34.50 -17.61 -18.15
CA GLY A 346 33.42 -18.09 -17.30
C GLY A 346 32.88 -17.06 -16.30
N VAL A 347 33.32 -15.79 -16.40
CA VAL A 347 32.77 -14.68 -15.60
C VAL A 347 31.55 -14.10 -16.32
N GLU A 348 30.45 -13.89 -15.59
CA GLU A 348 29.30 -13.11 -16.03
C GLU A 348 29.10 -11.93 -15.08
N PHE A 349 28.77 -10.79 -15.65
CA PHE A 349 28.59 -9.53 -14.95
C PHE A 349 27.27 -8.88 -15.36
N TYR A 350 26.54 -8.38 -14.37
CA TYR A 350 25.39 -7.51 -14.55
C TYR A 350 25.46 -6.38 -13.53
N PHE A 351 25.26 -5.15 -13.99
CA PHE A 351 25.07 -3.98 -13.14
C PHE A 351 23.85 -3.21 -13.61
N GLY A 352 22.96 -2.88 -12.66
CA GLY A 352 21.77 -2.05 -12.88
C GLY A 352 21.70 -0.91 -11.88
N TYR A 353 21.28 0.25 -12.35
CA TYR A 353 20.96 1.41 -11.53
C TYR A 353 19.60 1.96 -11.94
N THR A 354 18.75 2.22 -10.95
CA THR A 354 17.46 2.90 -11.14
C THR A 354 17.40 4.12 -10.23
N ASN A 355 16.99 5.25 -10.83
CA ASN A 355 16.54 6.43 -10.13
C ASN A 355 15.05 6.62 -10.41
N MET A 356 14.25 6.86 -9.38
CA MET A 356 12.82 7.06 -9.52
C MET A 356 12.27 8.09 -8.55
N GLU A 357 11.21 8.76 -8.96
CA GLU A 357 10.33 9.53 -8.10
C GLU A 357 8.88 9.13 -8.38
N GLN A 358 8.16 8.74 -7.36
CA GLN A 358 6.75 8.41 -7.43
C GLN A 358 5.99 9.21 -6.37
N ARG A 359 4.85 9.80 -6.76
CA ARG A 359 3.98 10.55 -5.88
C ARG A 359 2.59 9.96 -5.88
N ASP A 360 1.98 9.90 -4.71
CA ASP A 360 0.61 9.45 -4.49
C ASP A 360 -0.12 10.35 -3.47
N VAL A 361 -1.43 10.17 -3.37
CA VAL A 361 -2.26 10.82 -2.35
C VAL A 361 -2.51 9.86 -1.20
N ALA A 362 -2.84 8.60 -1.49
CA ALA A 362 -3.20 7.59 -0.51
C ALA A 362 -2.36 6.33 -0.68
N ALA A 363 -1.81 5.82 0.43
CA ALA A 363 -0.99 4.61 0.41
C ALA A 363 -1.80 3.30 0.23
N MET A 364 -3.12 3.33 0.37
CA MET A 364 -4.04 2.19 0.20
C MET A 364 -3.62 0.94 1.01
N THR A 365 -3.17 1.13 2.24
CA THR A 365 -2.61 0.05 3.08
C THR A 365 -3.66 -0.83 3.74
N SER A 366 -4.94 -0.46 3.67
CA SER A 366 -6.05 -1.19 4.27
C SER A 366 -7.22 -1.32 3.30
N ALA A 367 -7.92 -2.46 3.37
CA ALA A 367 -9.21 -2.65 2.70
C ALA A 367 -10.37 -1.91 3.39
N GLN A 368 -10.17 -1.39 4.60
CA GLN A 368 -11.17 -0.60 5.33
C GLN A 368 -11.03 0.88 4.98
N HIS A 369 -12.12 1.52 4.56
CA HIS A 369 -12.16 2.94 4.21
C HIS A 369 -11.68 3.83 5.37
N SER A 370 -12.24 3.63 6.57
CA SER A 370 -11.86 4.41 7.76
C SER A 370 -10.38 4.25 8.14
N SER A 371 -9.80 3.07 7.91
CA SER A 371 -8.37 2.85 8.17
C SER A 371 -7.50 3.52 7.10
N SER A 372 -7.84 3.39 5.81
CA SER A 372 -7.10 4.08 4.75
C SER A 372 -7.20 5.61 4.87
N TYR A 373 -8.36 6.12 5.29
CA TYR A 373 -8.55 7.54 5.60
C TYR A 373 -7.75 7.96 6.84
N GLY A 374 -7.92 7.25 7.97
CA GLY A 374 -7.41 7.66 9.28
C GLY A 374 -5.90 7.48 9.45
N TYR A 375 -5.29 6.50 8.77
CA TYR A 375 -3.84 6.27 8.82
C TYR A 375 -3.05 7.05 7.76
N GLN A 376 -3.65 8.04 7.16
CA GLN A 376 -2.99 8.93 6.21
C GLN A 376 -2.50 10.20 6.91
N PRO A 377 -1.18 10.48 6.98
CA PRO A 377 -0.67 11.70 7.58
C PRO A 377 -1.21 12.95 6.87
N ARG A 378 -1.78 13.89 7.65
CA ARG A 378 -2.45 15.10 7.14
C ARG A 378 -1.91 16.36 7.81
N GLY A 379 -1.85 17.45 7.05
CA GLY A 379 -1.47 18.77 7.56
C GLY A 379 -2.67 19.71 7.68
N TYR A 380 -3.25 20.08 6.55
CA TYR A 380 -4.35 21.05 6.47
C TYR A 380 -5.62 20.40 5.89
N GLY A 381 -6.61 20.20 6.74
CA GLY A 381 -7.96 19.84 6.33
C GLY A 381 -8.10 18.51 5.59
N GLU A 382 -9.15 18.42 4.80
CA GLU A 382 -9.56 17.20 4.08
C GLU A 382 -8.73 16.93 2.83
N ILE A 383 -8.22 17.99 2.18
CA ILE A 383 -7.47 17.84 0.93
C ILE A 383 -6.04 17.40 1.24
N VAL A 384 -5.67 16.25 0.71
CA VAL A 384 -4.31 15.71 0.82
C VAL A 384 -3.57 15.92 -0.51
N PRO A 385 -2.51 16.74 -0.52
CA PRO A 385 -1.69 16.90 -1.72
C PRO A 385 -0.90 15.62 -2.02
N ALA A 386 -0.57 15.40 -3.30
CA ALA A 386 0.34 14.34 -3.67
C ALA A 386 1.73 14.58 -3.04
N ALA A 387 2.24 13.57 -2.37
CA ALA A 387 3.57 13.55 -1.78
C ALA A 387 4.37 12.36 -2.30
N ARG A 388 5.65 12.27 -1.97
CA ARG A 388 6.48 11.10 -2.29
C ARG A 388 5.80 9.83 -1.78
N SER A 389 5.77 8.79 -2.60
CA SER A 389 5.16 7.51 -2.22
C SER A 389 5.96 6.84 -1.10
N SER A 390 5.26 6.29 -0.11
CA SER A 390 5.89 5.49 0.96
C SER A 390 6.51 4.19 0.46
N PHE A 391 6.23 3.78 -0.78
CA PHE A 391 6.71 2.52 -1.37
C PHE A 391 7.85 2.72 -2.36
N MET A 392 8.34 3.93 -2.55
CA MET A 392 9.43 4.18 -3.49
C MET A 392 10.81 4.02 -2.83
N ASN A 393 11.77 3.58 -3.63
CA ASN A 393 13.19 3.73 -3.33
C ASN A 393 13.79 4.63 -4.41
N GLU A 394 14.18 5.84 -4.05
CA GLU A 394 14.66 6.85 -5.01
C GLU A 394 15.87 6.35 -5.81
N HIS A 395 16.75 5.59 -5.17
CA HIS A 395 17.93 5.00 -5.78
C HIS A 395 18.00 3.51 -5.50
N LYS A 396 18.25 2.70 -6.52
CA LYS A 396 18.49 1.27 -6.38
C LYS A 396 19.63 0.83 -7.28
N PHE A 397 20.61 0.15 -6.67
CA PHE A 397 21.75 -0.47 -7.36
C PHE A 397 21.63 -1.99 -7.23
N VAL A 398 21.88 -2.69 -8.32
CA VAL A 398 21.94 -4.16 -8.38
C VAL A 398 23.25 -4.56 -9.03
N LEU A 399 24.01 -5.44 -8.41
CA LEU A 399 25.22 -6.05 -8.95
C LEU A 399 25.06 -7.56 -8.88
N ALA A 400 25.11 -8.24 -10.01
CA ALA A 400 25.22 -9.69 -10.06
C ALA A 400 26.54 -10.08 -10.72
N LEU A 401 27.28 -10.97 -10.09
CA LEU A 401 28.49 -11.57 -10.59
C LEU A 401 28.37 -13.08 -10.51
N SER A 402 28.71 -13.79 -11.57
CA SER A 402 28.87 -15.22 -11.52
C SER A 402 30.22 -15.62 -12.11
N TYR A 403 30.77 -16.70 -11.59
CA TYR A 403 31.98 -17.32 -12.09
C TYR A 403 31.80 -18.83 -12.14
N THR A 404 31.84 -19.37 -13.33
CA THR A 404 31.75 -20.81 -13.56
C THR A 404 33.11 -21.36 -13.94
N THR A 405 33.53 -22.41 -13.22
CA THR A 405 34.78 -23.13 -13.45
C THR A 405 34.61 -24.61 -13.13
N GLN A 406 35.57 -25.42 -13.51
CA GLN A 406 35.56 -26.86 -13.26
C GLN A 406 36.53 -27.22 -12.12
N ILE A 407 36.00 -27.44 -10.90
CA ILE A 407 36.79 -27.80 -9.73
C ILE A 407 36.79 -29.31 -9.51
N ILE A 408 35.67 -29.98 -9.82
CA ILE A 408 35.50 -31.43 -9.62
C ILE A 408 35.42 -32.12 -10.99
N GLY A 409 36.56 -32.53 -11.53
CA GLY A 409 36.64 -33.12 -12.88
C GLY A 409 36.06 -32.17 -13.92
N ASP A 410 35.29 -32.70 -14.86
CA ASP A 410 34.61 -31.90 -15.92
C ASP A 410 33.24 -31.36 -15.46
N ASN A 411 33.03 -31.23 -14.16
CA ASN A 411 31.77 -30.76 -13.61
C ASN A 411 31.85 -29.27 -13.25
N ASP A 412 30.81 -28.53 -13.57
CA ASP A 412 30.75 -27.11 -13.37
C ASP A 412 30.51 -26.75 -11.90
N THR A 413 31.35 -25.87 -11.39
CA THR A 413 31.17 -25.20 -10.10
C THR A 413 30.92 -23.73 -10.40
N THR A 414 29.76 -23.22 -9.97
CA THR A 414 29.39 -21.81 -10.17
C THR A 414 29.32 -21.07 -8.85
N PHE A 415 30.03 -19.98 -8.73
CA PHE A 415 29.94 -18.99 -7.66
C PHE A 415 29.11 -17.83 -8.14
N SER A 416 28.01 -17.51 -7.45
CA SER A 416 27.15 -16.38 -7.79
C SER A 416 27.00 -15.45 -6.61
N LEU A 417 27.20 -14.16 -6.85
CA LEU A 417 27.07 -13.09 -5.86
C LEU A 417 26.03 -12.09 -6.36
N LEU A 418 25.05 -11.79 -5.53
CA LEU A 418 24.03 -10.78 -5.77
C LEU A 418 24.14 -9.70 -4.70
N GLY A 419 24.49 -8.48 -5.10
CA GLY A 419 24.49 -7.30 -4.26
C GLY A 419 23.32 -6.37 -4.61
N ILE A 420 22.57 -5.93 -3.60
CA ILE A 420 21.53 -4.92 -3.72
C ILE A 420 21.83 -3.79 -2.75
N ARG A 421 21.80 -2.55 -3.23
CA ARG A 421 21.86 -1.34 -2.41
C ARG A 421 20.72 -0.42 -2.83
N LYS A 422 19.90 0.02 -1.88
CA LYS A 422 18.77 0.92 -2.17
C LYS A 422 18.67 2.02 -1.13
N SER A 423 18.15 3.20 -1.52
CA SER A 423 17.73 4.23 -0.58
C SER A 423 16.62 3.71 0.30
N GLY A 424 16.50 4.25 1.50
CA GLY A 424 15.34 3.97 2.35
C GLY A 424 14.05 4.52 1.73
N GLU A 425 12.93 3.99 2.17
CA GLU A 425 11.60 4.48 1.80
C GLU A 425 11.31 5.80 2.51
N PRO A 426 10.59 6.74 1.87
CA PRO A 426 10.18 7.99 2.51
C PRO A 426 9.25 7.76 3.70
N HIS A 427 9.38 8.60 4.73
CA HIS A 427 8.51 8.59 5.89
C HIS A 427 8.09 10.00 6.32
N SER A 428 6.98 10.08 7.04
CA SER A 428 6.41 11.30 7.55
C SER A 428 6.83 11.57 8.99
N ILE A 429 7.01 12.85 9.33
CA ILE A 429 7.20 13.30 10.70
C ILE A 429 5.86 13.83 11.21
N THR A 430 5.36 13.24 12.29
CA THR A 430 4.06 13.55 12.87
C THR A 430 4.18 13.89 14.35
N PHE A 431 3.13 14.47 14.87
CA PHE A 431 2.96 14.59 16.30
C PHE A 431 2.63 13.23 16.93
N GLY A 432 3.16 12.99 18.14
CA GLY A 432 2.64 11.99 19.08
C GLY A 432 1.59 12.63 19.98
N GLY A 433 0.48 11.96 20.26
CA GLY A 433 -0.59 12.46 21.12
C GLY A 433 -1.83 12.92 20.37
N ASP A 434 -2.45 14.00 20.82
CA ASP A 434 -3.76 14.47 20.35
C ASP A 434 -3.82 14.77 18.85
N SER A 435 -4.96 14.44 18.25
CA SER A 435 -5.20 14.62 16.82
C SER A 435 -5.98 15.91 16.54
N PHE A 436 -5.48 16.72 15.62
CA PHE A 436 -6.15 17.91 15.09
C PHE A 436 -6.91 17.63 13.79
N ASN A 437 -6.62 16.53 13.12
CA ASN A 437 -7.16 16.22 11.79
C ASN A 437 -8.52 15.50 11.80
N GLY A 438 -9.09 15.25 12.97
CA GLY A 438 -10.40 14.64 13.12
C GLY A 438 -10.51 13.19 12.64
N SER A 439 -9.41 12.55 12.26
CA SER A 439 -9.41 11.17 11.77
C SER A 439 -9.67 10.13 12.87
N GLY A 440 -9.67 10.57 14.14
CA GLY A 440 -9.77 9.68 15.29
C GLY A 440 -8.54 8.80 15.52
N ARG A 441 -7.43 9.12 14.87
CA ARG A 441 -6.16 8.37 14.93
C ARG A 441 -5.04 9.28 15.42
N ASP A 442 -4.61 9.06 16.66
CA ASP A 442 -3.47 9.76 17.23
C ASP A 442 -2.18 9.42 16.45
N GLY A 443 -1.31 10.40 16.31
CA GLY A 443 -0.01 10.22 15.67
C GLY A 443 -0.03 10.26 14.14
N TYR A 444 -1.07 10.83 13.52
CA TYR A 444 -1.15 11.03 12.06
C TYR A 444 -1.31 12.50 11.65
N ASP A 445 -1.18 13.42 12.58
CA ASP A 445 -1.03 14.85 12.29
C ASP A 445 0.40 15.16 11.89
N LEU A 446 0.62 15.69 10.68
CA LEU A 446 1.92 16.18 10.24
C LEU A 446 2.40 17.27 11.21
N ALA A 447 3.65 17.16 11.67
CA ALA A 447 4.18 18.04 12.69
C ALA A 447 4.40 19.47 12.17
N TYR A 448 4.06 20.47 12.98
CA TYR A 448 4.59 21.82 12.83
C TYR A 448 6.04 21.82 13.33
N ILE A 449 6.95 22.36 12.56
CA ILE A 449 8.38 22.42 12.89
C ILE A 449 8.72 23.79 13.46
N PRO A 450 9.08 23.89 14.76
CA PRO A 450 9.40 25.18 15.38
C PRO A 450 10.60 25.86 14.74
N THR A 451 10.54 27.19 14.65
CA THR A 451 11.66 28.03 14.17
C THR A 451 12.77 28.20 15.21
N GLY A 452 12.46 27.96 16.49
CA GLY A 452 13.36 28.12 17.62
C GLY A 452 12.62 28.01 18.95
N VAL A 453 13.35 28.14 20.04
CA VAL A 453 12.79 28.06 21.41
C VAL A 453 11.77 29.17 21.74
N ASN A 454 11.71 30.24 20.95
CA ASN A 454 10.78 31.36 21.09
C ASN A 454 9.77 31.44 19.95
N ASP A 455 9.47 30.29 19.29
CA ASP A 455 8.48 30.26 18.21
C ASP A 455 7.10 30.74 18.71
N PRO A 456 6.45 31.73 18.03
CA PRO A 456 5.17 32.28 18.48
C PRO A 456 4.00 31.28 18.42
N ASN A 457 4.10 30.24 17.64
CA ASN A 457 3.07 29.21 17.46
C ASN A 457 3.18 28.04 18.44
N VAL A 458 4.20 28.05 19.33
CA VAL A 458 4.53 26.93 20.21
C VAL A 458 4.65 27.35 21.66
N VAL A 459 4.23 26.50 22.56
CA VAL A 459 4.52 26.52 23.99
C VAL A 459 5.20 25.22 24.36
N PHE A 460 6.45 25.28 24.80
CA PHE A 460 7.17 24.12 25.30
C PHE A 460 6.88 23.88 26.78
N ALA A 461 6.76 22.63 27.20
CA ALA A 461 6.51 22.25 28.59
C ALA A 461 7.64 22.75 29.54
N SER A 462 8.89 22.82 29.05
CA SER A 462 10.04 23.32 29.75
C SER A 462 11.12 23.83 28.80
N ALA A 463 12.13 24.55 29.33
CA ALA A 463 13.29 24.99 28.56
C ALA A 463 14.13 23.77 28.07
N ASP A 464 14.16 22.68 28.83
CA ASP A 464 14.87 21.45 28.44
C ASP A 464 14.19 20.80 27.25
N VAL A 465 12.85 20.65 27.29
CA VAL A 465 12.05 20.17 26.15
C VAL A 465 12.28 21.04 24.91
N ALA A 466 12.29 22.37 25.07
CA ALA A 466 12.57 23.24 23.94
C ALA A 466 13.95 22.99 23.30
N ASN A 467 14.97 22.78 24.12
CA ASN A 467 16.32 22.48 23.65
C ASN A 467 16.41 21.11 22.99
N GLU A 468 15.78 20.07 23.55
CA GLU A 468 15.73 18.72 22.98
C GLU A 468 15.02 18.70 21.63
N VAL A 469 13.85 19.34 21.53
CA VAL A 469 13.09 19.46 20.27
C VAL A 469 13.93 20.19 19.21
N MET A 470 14.57 21.30 19.57
CA MET A 470 15.41 22.05 18.62
C MET A 470 16.67 21.28 18.23
N ALA A 471 17.26 20.51 19.13
CA ALA A 471 18.37 19.60 18.80
C ALA A 471 17.92 18.53 17.79
N PHE A 472 16.74 17.92 18.01
CA PHE A 472 16.14 16.98 17.06
C PHE A 472 15.88 17.61 15.70
N VAL A 473 15.20 18.76 15.65
CA VAL A 473 14.90 19.49 14.40
C VAL A 473 16.19 19.77 13.60
N ASN A 474 17.24 20.24 14.28
CA ASN A 474 18.51 20.59 13.63
C ASN A 474 19.37 19.37 13.27
N SER A 475 19.09 18.19 13.83
CA SER A 475 19.85 16.97 13.55
C SER A 475 19.59 16.41 12.16
N LYS A 476 18.44 16.77 11.52
CA LYS A 476 18.00 16.24 10.22
C LYS A 476 17.65 17.37 9.27
N GLY A 477 18.39 17.50 8.18
CA GLY A 477 18.14 18.52 7.14
C GLY A 477 16.74 18.45 6.51
N CYS A 478 16.16 17.26 6.42
CA CYS A 478 14.81 17.07 5.91
C CYS A 478 13.73 17.65 6.83
N ILE A 479 14.01 17.84 8.12
CA ILE A 479 13.10 18.45 9.09
C ILE A 479 13.35 19.96 9.17
N SER A 480 14.61 20.39 9.39
CA SER A 480 14.97 21.80 9.60
C SER A 480 14.65 22.69 8.39
N ALA A 481 14.58 22.13 7.19
CA ALA A 481 14.17 22.86 5.98
C ALA A 481 12.72 23.38 6.04
N TYR A 482 11.90 22.85 6.93
CA TYR A 482 10.48 23.24 7.10
C TYR A 482 10.21 24.02 8.38
N ALA A 483 11.24 24.61 9.00
CA ALA A 483 11.07 25.44 10.19
C ALA A 483 10.05 26.57 9.95
N GLY A 484 9.08 26.71 10.85
CA GLY A 484 7.97 27.67 10.77
C GLY A 484 6.75 27.18 9.96
N THR A 485 6.73 25.93 9.52
CA THR A 485 5.63 25.35 8.73
C THR A 485 5.27 23.94 9.17
N ILE A 486 4.12 23.42 8.72
CA ILE A 486 3.80 22.02 8.83
C ILE A 486 4.64 21.26 7.77
N ILE A 487 5.40 20.26 8.22
CA ILE A 487 6.23 19.44 7.34
C ILE A 487 5.34 18.62 6.38
N PRO A 488 5.65 18.58 5.07
CA PRO A 488 4.89 17.74 4.14
C PRO A 488 5.02 16.24 4.43
N ARG A 489 4.05 15.46 3.96
CA ARG A 489 4.06 14.00 4.05
C ARG A 489 5.30 13.41 3.33
N ASN A 490 5.91 12.39 3.93
CA ASN A 490 6.99 11.61 3.33
C ASN A 490 8.22 12.45 2.93
N THR A 491 8.59 13.43 3.77
CA THR A 491 9.71 14.35 3.50
C THR A 491 11.07 13.75 3.84
N CYS A 492 11.15 12.91 4.87
CA CYS A 492 12.40 12.28 5.30
C CYS A 492 12.53 10.86 4.72
N ASP A 493 13.76 10.37 4.59
CA ASP A 493 14.04 9.02 4.12
C ASP A 493 14.53 8.14 5.26
N ASN A 494 14.13 6.87 5.22
CA ASN A 494 14.73 5.82 6.03
C ASN A 494 16.20 5.61 5.64
N PRO A 495 17.01 4.99 6.50
CA PRO A 495 18.40 4.69 6.17
C PRO A 495 18.54 3.80 4.93
N TRP A 496 19.66 3.99 4.22
CA TRP A 496 20.03 3.13 3.11
C TRP A 496 20.14 1.67 3.53
N GLN A 497 19.55 0.78 2.73
CA GLN A 497 19.58 -0.67 2.95
C GLN A 497 20.55 -1.32 1.96
N GLY A 498 21.24 -2.37 2.39
CA GLY A 498 22.16 -3.13 1.55
C GLY A 498 22.21 -4.59 1.94
N ARG A 499 22.19 -5.47 0.94
CA ARG A 499 22.25 -6.92 1.10
C ARG A 499 23.20 -7.52 0.07
N ILE A 500 23.96 -8.52 0.47
CA ILE A 500 24.80 -9.34 -0.41
C ILE A 500 24.44 -10.79 -0.15
N ASP A 501 24.11 -11.52 -1.21
CA ASP A 501 23.83 -12.97 -1.17
C ASP A 501 24.91 -13.72 -1.96
N LEU A 502 25.31 -14.86 -1.46
CA LEU A 502 26.25 -15.77 -2.12
C LEU A 502 25.59 -17.13 -2.36
N ARG A 503 25.69 -17.64 -3.58
CA ARG A 503 25.33 -19.00 -3.94
C ARG A 503 26.54 -19.72 -4.52
N ILE A 504 26.78 -20.93 -4.05
CA ILE A 504 27.75 -21.86 -4.65
C ILE A 504 26.95 -23.05 -5.17
N THR A 505 27.10 -23.36 -6.46
CA THR A 505 26.41 -24.50 -7.10
C THR A 505 27.48 -25.46 -7.62
N GLN A 506 27.34 -26.75 -7.32
CA GLN A 506 28.16 -27.82 -7.89
C GLN A 506 27.28 -28.75 -8.69
N GLU A 507 27.56 -28.88 -9.99
CA GLU A 507 26.98 -29.91 -10.84
C GLU A 507 27.85 -31.18 -10.80
N ILE A 508 27.25 -32.34 -10.83
CA ILE A 508 27.90 -33.64 -10.98
C ILE A 508 27.14 -34.40 -12.06
N LYS A 509 27.79 -34.68 -13.18
CA LYS A 509 27.26 -35.50 -14.27
C LYS A 509 27.18 -36.93 -13.84
N LEU A 510 26.03 -37.59 -14.06
CA LEU A 510 25.77 -38.99 -13.71
C LEU A 510 25.71 -39.82 -15.01
N GLY A 511 26.90 -40.18 -15.52
CA GLY A 511 26.99 -40.90 -16.78
C GLY A 511 26.75 -40.03 -18.03
N ASP A 512 26.58 -40.67 -19.18
CA ASP A 512 26.49 -40.00 -20.49
C ASP A 512 25.05 -39.65 -20.93
N ASN A 513 24.06 -39.93 -20.09
CA ASN A 513 22.65 -39.77 -20.42
C ASN A 513 22.03 -38.39 -20.13
N GLY A 514 22.88 -37.39 -19.84
CA GLY A 514 22.41 -36.05 -19.52
C GLY A 514 21.91 -35.84 -18.09
N HIS A 515 21.86 -36.90 -17.29
CA HIS A 515 21.47 -36.81 -15.87
C HIS A 515 22.51 -36.07 -15.05
N LYS A 516 22.06 -35.17 -14.18
CA LYS A 516 22.92 -34.40 -13.30
C LYS A 516 22.40 -34.37 -11.86
N LEU A 517 23.32 -34.41 -10.92
CA LEU A 517 23.07 -34.03 -9.53
C LEU A 517 23.59 -32.61 -9.31
N VAL A 518 22.74 -31.74 -8.78
CA VAL A 518 23.09 -30.33 -8.54
C VAL A 518 22.96 -30.03 -7.05
N GLY A 519 24.09 -29.88 -6.41
CA GLY A 519 24.17 -29.39 -5.03
C GLY A 519 24.28 -27.88 -4.99
N TYR A 520 23.59 -27.20 -4.07
CA TYR A 520 23.77 -25.78 -3.86
C TYR A 520 23.87 -25.41 -2.40
N PHE A 521 24.62 -24.36 -2.14
CA PHE A 521 24.86 -23.75 -0.84
C PHE A 521 24.61 -22.25 -0.98
N ASP A 522 23.60 -21.77 -0.23
CA ASP A 522 23.20 -20.36 -0.25
C ASP A 522 23.53 -19.71 1.08
N ILE A 523 24.14 -18.55 1.04
CA ILE A 523 24.23 -17.61 2.17
C ILE A 523 23.44 -16.36 1.79
N GLN A 524 22.28 -16.19 2.38
CA GLN A 524 21.50 -14.98 2.26
C GLN A 524 22.01 -13.97 3.30
N ASN A 525 22.12 -12.70 2.88
CA ASN A 525 22.64 -11.61 3.70
C ASN A 525 24.05 -11.90 4.28
N LEU A 526 24.97 -12.30 3.42
CA LEU A 526 26.38 -12.51 3.74
C LEU A 526 26.98 -11.31 4.49
N TYR A 527 26.50 -10.09 4.19
CA TYR A 527 26.99 -8.88 4.83
C TYR A 527 26.68 -8.86 6.34
N ASN A 528 25.51 -9.39 6.75
CA ASN A 528 25.13 -9.53 8.14
C ASN A 528 25.86 -10.72 8.80
N LEU A 529 26.12 -11.81 8.08
CA LEU A 529 26.92 -12.94 8.58
C LEU A 529 28.34 -12.52 8.94
N LEU A 530 28.96 -11.65 8.13
CA LEU A 530 30.32 -11.16 8.36
C LEU A 530 30.38 -10.06 9.42
N SER A 531 29.31 -9.32 9.64
CA SER A 531 29.23 -8.25 10.62
C SER A 531 27.78 -8.04 11.05
N ASN A 532 27.48 -8.34 12.30
CA ASN A 532 26.14 -8.21 12.89
C ASN A 532 25.63 -6.76 13.00
N SER A 533 26.46 -5.76 12.67
CA SER A 533 26.06 -4.35 12.57
C SER A 533 25.75 -3.90 11.14
N ARG A 534 25.76 -4.82 10.16
CA ARG A 534 25.57 -4.52 8.74
C ARG A 534 24.49 -5.42 8.13
N GLY A 535 24.01 -5.06 6.95
CA GLY A 535 22.97 -5.81 6.25
C GLY A 535 21.60 -5.75 6.95
N TRP A 536 21.34 -4.72 7.74
CA TRP A 536 20.07 -4.49 8.38
C TRP A 536 19.15 -3.67 7.48
N ALA A 537 17.86 -4.01 7.48
CA ALA A 537 16.79 -3.18 6.94
C ALA A 537 16.22 -2.35 8.11
N GLN A 538 16.46 -1.06 8.07
CA GLN A 538 15.96 -0.11 9.06
C GLN A 538 14.86 0.72 8.43
N GLU A 539 13.71 0.78 9.07
CA GLU A 539 12.57 1.53 8.59
C GLU A 539 11.71 2.03 9.76
N VAL A 540 11.07 3.15 9.57
CA VAL A 540 10.06 3.66 10.48
C VAL A 540 8.80 2.83 10.34
N ASN A 541 8.21 2.41 11.46
CA ASN A 541 7.00 1.60 11.47
C ASN A 541 5.85 2.32 10.73
N TYR A 542 5.27 1.65 9.74
CA TYR A 542 4.25 2.22 8.85
C TYR A 542 4.64 3.54 8.17
N ASN A 543 5.94 3.83 8.03
CA ASN A 543 6.48 5.07 7.45
C ASN A 543 5.97 6.36 8.13
N VAL A 544 5.69 6.29 9.44
CA VAL A 544 5.24 7.41 10.27
C VAL A 544 6.07 7.50 11.54
N SER A 545 6.84 8.57 11.70
CA SER A 545 7.64 8.89 12.90
C SER A 545 6.90 9.90 13.77
N ARG A 546 6.42 9.46 14.92
CA ARG A 546 5.73 10.27 15.92
C ARG A 546 6.75 10.99 16.82
N ALA A 547 7.57 11.82 16.20
CA ALA A 547 8.81 12.30 16.82
C ALA A 547 8.62 13.47 17.78
N ILE A 548 7.53 14.24 17.68
CA ILE A 548 7.27 15.40 18.52
C ILE A 548 5.98 15.17 19.31
N ASP A 549 6.10 15.05 20.64
CA ASP A 549 4.95 14.85 21.51
C ASP A 549 4.24 16.14 21.81
N ILE A 550 2.89 16.11 21.79
CA ILE A 550 2.02 17.25 22.09
C ILE A 550 0.90 16.88 23.06
N ASP A 551 0.49 17.85 23.87
CA ASP A 551 -0.66 17.78 24.77
C ASP A 551 -1.83 18.64 24.23
N GLY A 552 -1.96 18.76 22.91
CA GLY A 552 -2.99 19.55 22.24
C GLY A 552 -2.57 20.97 21.93
N ALA A 553 -3.49 21.93 22.08
CA ALA A 553 -3.25 23.35 21.86
C ALA A 553 -3.81 24.20 23.01
N ASP A 554 -3.19 25.35 23.26
CA ASP A 554 -3.69 26.33 24.24
C ASP A 554 -4.89 27.13 23.70
N SER A 555 -5.44 28.01 24.55
CA SER A 555 -6.58 28.85 24.18
C SER A 555 -6.30 29.86 23.06
N SER A 556 -5.04 30.09 22.73
CA SER A 556 -4.60 30.94 21.62
C SER A 556 -4.30 30.13 20.34
N GLY A 557 -4.50 28.81 20.37
CA GLY A 557 -4.24 27.91 19.26
C GLY A 557 -2.78 27.52 19.09
N ARG A 558 -1.90 27.78 20.08
CA ARG A 558 -0.48 27.40 20.01
C ARG A 558 -0.31 25.94 20.39
N TYR A 559 0.58 25.23 19.71
CA TYR A 559 0.92 23.83 20.00
C TYR A 559 1.57 23.69 21.38
N LEU A 560 1.04 22.82 22.23
CA LEU A 560 1.63 22.47 23.52
C LEU A 560 2.59 21.30 23.35
N ILE A 561 3.86 21.58 23.11
CA ILE A 561 4.87 20.54 22.90
C ILE A 561 5.39 20.06 24.27
N SER A 562 5.19 18.77 24.55
CA SER A 562 5.54 18.12 25.81
C SER A 562 6.83 17.31 25.77
N GLY A 563 7.31 16.95 24.58
CA GLY A 563 8.52 16.15 24.46
C GLY A 563 8.97 15.94 23.02
N VAL A 564 10.06 15.20 22.89
CA VAL A 564 10.53 14.63 21.62
C VAL A 564 10.90 13.18 21.85
N ASP A 565 10.36 12.30 21.02
CA ASP A 565 10.77 10.90 21.02
C ASP A 565 11.99 10.75 20.09
N THR A 566 13.17 10.66 20.70
CA THR A 566 14.45 10.44 20.01
C THR A 566 14.85 8.96 20.02
N ASP A 567 14.01 8.08 20.56
CA ASP A 567 14.34 6.67 20.64
C ASP A 567 14.46 6.07 19.24
N ASP A 568 15.66 5.64 18.89
CA ASP A 568 15.98 4.98 17.63
C ASP A 568 15.19 3.67 17.43
N SER A 569 14.44 3.21 18.44
CA SER A 569 13.60 2.01 18.35
C SER A 569 12.54 2.11 17.25
N TYR A 570 12.12 3.32 16.86
CA TYR A 570 11.26 3.53 15.71
C TYR A 570 11.92 3.20 14.37
N PHE A 571 13.24 3.15 14.31
CA PHE A 571 14.00 2.95 13.08
C PHE A 571 14.41 1.50 12.81
N TYR A 572 14.05 0.58 13.69
CA TYR A 572 14.48 -0.82 13.58
C TYR A 572 13.32 -1.74 13.26
N SER A 573 13.14 -2.06 11.98
CA SER A 573 12.37 -3.22 11.62
C SER A 573 13.28 -4.44 11.54
N THR A 574 13.21 -5.30 12.54
CA THR A 574 13.73 -6.67 12.45
C THR A 574 12.73 -7.61 11.80
N ALA A 575 11.61 -7.05 11.26
CA ALA A 575 10.52 -7.81 10.70
C ALA A 575 10.99 -8.67 9.51
N ASN A 576 10.52 -9.91 9.48
CA ASN A 576 10.56 -10.80 8.34
C ASN A 576 11.91 -11.35 7.88
N GLY A 577 12.91 -11.43 8.74
CA GLY A 577 14.20 -12.05 8.40
C GLY A 577 15.06 -11.27 7.40
N GLN A 578 14.65 -10.04 7.02
CA GLN A 578 15.41 -9.20 6.09
C GLN A 578 16.76 -8.74 6.65
N SER A 579 16.83 -8.59 7.97
CA SER A 579 18.03 -8.16 8.69
C SER A 579 18.88 -9.30 9.24
N MET A 580 18.52 -10.54 8.95
CA MET A 580 19.23 -11.72 9.44
C MET A 580 19.82 -12.52 8.30
N TRP A 581 20.98 -13.11 8.52
CA TRP A 581 21.55 -14.07 7.57
C TRP A 581 20.86 -15.43 7.68
N GLN A 582 20.83 -16.14 6.56
CA GLN A 582 20.34 -17.52 6.48
C GLN A 582 21.27 -18.36 5.61
N ILE A 583 21.47 -19.60 6.00
CA ILE A 583 22.21 -20.59 5.21
C ILE A 583 21.27 -21.70 4.80
N ASN A 584 21.23 -21.99 3.50
CA ASN A 584 20.44 -23.06 2.93
C ASN A 584 21.33 -24.04 2.16
N PHE A 585 21.05 -25.33 2.29
CA PHE A 585 21.62 -26.38 1.49
C PHE A 585 20.51 -27.06 0.70
N GLY A 586 20.78 -27.40 -0.54
CA GLY A 586 19.85 -28.16 -1.33
C GLY A 586 20.52 -29.08 -2.32
N LEU A 587 19.78 -30.09 -2.72
CA LEU A 587 20.19 -31.06 -3.71
C LEU A 587 19.05 -31.25 -4.71
N ALA A 588 19.36 -31.11 -5.99
CA ALA A 588 18.43 -31.33 -7.07
C ALA A 588 18.96 -32.38 -8.04
N TYR A 589 18.11 -33.27 -8.48
CA TYR A 589 18.41 -34.20 -9.57
C TYR A 589 17.71 -33.70 -10.85
N ARG A 590 18.49 -33.56 -11.91
CA ARG A 590 18.01 -33.18 -13.26
C ARG A 590 18.20 -34.34 -14.20
N PHE A 591 17.18 -34.67 -14.96
CA PHE A 591 17.15 -35.77 -15.93
C PHE A 591 16.65 -35.30 -17.29
#